data_598f2d7095f4c4cdf5dca76181ee2c23
#
_entry.id   598f2d7095f4c4cdf5dca76181ee2c23
#
_cell.length_a   1.000
_cell.length_b   1.000
_cell.length_c   1.000
_cell.angle_alpha   90.00
_cell.angle_beta   90.00
_cell.angle_gamma   90.00
#
_symmetry.space_group_name_H-M   'P 1'
#
loop_
_entity.id
_entity.type
_entity.pdbx_description
1 polymer ?
#
loop_
_entity_poly.entity_id
_entity_poly.type
_entity_poly.pdbx_seq_one_letter_code
_entity_poly.pdbx_strand_id
1 'polypeptide(L)'
;MFELNPNRKLYRDTLLDSDVFIIDDFYDNPDEVKDYLEHPLPPLWKQDIKQLGRHGNNGFYFEDRRLQDHNLDLMKVYDYLSILCDQPPAGRNDWVQSNMTRFIDDEYNTYDTCHWWPHIDYGYNGIVYLNYDGCNGTNIYDVVSRRELQERPADEHEEPWRDKSRYKVMKELIPKYNRMVLFDGTFPHGMNISNDRFFNHDYRINQVFFFKPDK
;
A
#
# COMPACT_ATOMS: atom_id res chain seq x y z
N MET A 1 -14.49 6.57 14.57
CA MET A 1 -13.99 5.50 13.65
C MET A 1 -12.47 5.54 13.52
N PHE A 2 -11.84 6.62 13.04
CA PHE A 2 -10.38 6.66 12.82
C PHE A 2 -9.59 7.20 14.02
N GLU A 3 -9.93 6.74 15.21
CA GLU A 3 -9.19 7.12 16.42
C GLU A 3 -7.96 6.23 16.59
N LEU A 4 -6.84 6.86 16.97
CA LEU A 4 -5.60 6.13 17.24
C LEU A 4 -5.71 5.38 18.57
N ASN A 5 -5.29 4.13 18.58
CA ASN A 5 -5.25 3.35 19.82
C ASN A 5 -4.24 3.98 20.81
N PRO A 6 -4.66 4.35 22.02
CA PRO A 6 -3.74 4.93 23.01
C PRO A 6 -2.63 3.97 23.45
N ASN A 7 -2.85 2.67 23.29
CA ASN A 7 -1.90 1.60 23.66
C ASN A 7 -1.12 1.04 22.45
N ARG A 8 -1.16 1.73 21.29
CA ARG A 8 -0.41 1.31 20.11
C ARG A 8 1.08 1.19 20.40
N LYS A 9 1.71 0.24 19.73
CA LYS A 9 3.12 -0.08 19.95
C LYS A 9 3.95 0.42 18.77
N LEU A 10 4.81 1.38 19.02
CA LEU A 10 5.71 1.95 18.02
C LEU A 10 7.08 1.25 18.06
N TYR A 11 7.50 0.76 16.91
CA TYR A 11 8.84 0.25 16.66
C TYR A 11 9.49 1.09 15.58
N ARG A 12 10.77 1.37 15.74
CA ARG A 12 11.60 2.08 14.76
C ARG A 12 12.67 1.14 14.25
N ASP A 13 12.77 1.05 12.95
CA ASP A 13 13.81 0.33 12.25
C ASP A 13 14.48 1.30 11.27
N THR A 14 15.65 0.96 10.76
CA THR A 14 16.39 1.81 9.82
C THR A 14 16.65 1.02 8.55
N LEU A 15 16.39 1.62 7.42
CA LEU A 15 16.70 1.07 6.12
C LEU A 15 17.53 2.10 5.34
N LEU A 16 18.76 1.77 5.08
CA LEU A 16 19.76 2.72 4.61
C LEU A 16 19.67 4.00 5.46
N ASP A 17 19.82 5.07 5.32
CA ASP A 17 19.79 6.22 6.25
C ASP A 17 18.38 6.77 6.56
N SER A 18 17.33 6.00 6.27
CA SER A 18 15.94 6.42 6.49
C SER A 18 15.25 5.54 7.53
N ASP A 19 14.34 6.15 8.29
CA ASP A 19 13.54 5.45 9.28
C ASP A 19 12.39 4.69 8.63
N VAL A 20 12.12 3.52 9.17
CA VAL A 20 10.93 2.73 8.92
C VAL A 20 10.20 2.56 10.25
N PHE A 21 9.00 3.11 10.34
CA PHE A 21 8.19 2.94 11.55
C PHE A 21 7.20 1.82 11.35
N ILE A 22 7.06 0.98 12.38
CA ILE A 22 6.09 -0.09 12.44
C ILE A 22 5.25 0.18 13.68
N ILE A 23 3.94 0.29 13.50
CA ILE A 23 3.03 0.62 14.58
C ILE A 23 1.96 -0.46 14.65
N ASP A 24 2.07 -1.33 15.68
CA ASP A 24 1.06 -2.34 15.95
C ASP A 24 -0.10 -1.74 16.75
N ASP A 25 -1.27 -2.34 16.56
CA ASP A 25 -2.50 -1.92 17.23
C ASP A 25 -2.84 -0.43 16.92
N PHE A 26 -2.74 -0.05 15.65
CA PHE A 26 -2.76 1.34 15.20
C PHE A 26 -4.07 2.08 15.48
N TYR A 27 -5.21 1.53 15.02
CA TYR A 27 -6.54 2.05 15.33
C TYR A 27 -7.08 1.47 16.63
N ASP A 28 -7.86 2.26 17.35
CA ASP A 28 -8.53 1.82 18.57
C ASP A 28 -9.64 0.79 18.27
N ASN A 29 -10.39 1.01 17.21
CA ASN A 29 -11.42 0.09 16.72
C ASN A 29 -11.20 -0.26 15.24
N PRO A 30 -10.25 -1.16 14.93
CA PRO A 30 -9.93 -1.51 13.54
C PRO A 30 -11.03 -2.26 12.81
N ASP A 31 -11.90 -2.98 13.54
CA ASP A 31 -13.02 -3.69 12.96
C ASP A 31 -14.07 -2.72 12.39
N GLU A 32 -14.32 -1.62 13.09
CA GLU A 32 -15.20 -0.56 12.58
C GLU A 32 -14.63 0.09 11.30
N VAL A 33 -13.30 0.29 11.26
CA VAL A 33 -12.63 0.81 10.05
C VAL A 33 -12.75 -0.19 8.90
N LYS A 34 -12.49 -1.46 9.16
CA LYS A 34 -12.59 -2.52 8.16
C LYS A 34 -14.02 -2.66 7.63
N ASP A 35 -15.01 -2.73 8.52
CA ASP A 35 -16.43 -2.80 8.15
C ASP A 35 -16.85 -1.60 7.28
N TYR A 36 -16.42 -0.40 7.64
CA TYR A 36 -16.68 0.79 6.83
C TYR A 36 -16.10 0.65 5.42
N LEU A 37 -14.89 0.06 5.29
CA LEU A 37 -14.26 -0.12 3.99
C LEU A 37 -14.91 -1.25 3.17
N GLU A 38 -15.35 -2.33 3.80
CA GLU A 38 -16.00 -3.45 3.12
C GLU A 38 -17.45 -3.14 2.71
N HIS A 39 -18.14 -2.35 3.51
CA HIS A 39 -19.56 -2.03 3.33
C HIS A 39 -19.82 -0.52 3.20
N PRO A 40 -19.11 0.18 2.33
CA PRO A 40 -19.34 1.60 2.18
C PRO A 40 -20.77 1.84 1.69
N LEU A 41 -21.42 2.84 2.28
CA LEU A 41 -22.69 3.30 1.73
C LEU A 41 -22.48 3.69 0.26
N PRO A 42 -23.26 3.15 -0.69
CA PRO A 42 -23.12 3.53 -2.09
C PRO A 42 -23.24 5.06 -2.23
N PRO A 43 -22.43 5.74 -3.00
CA PRO A 43 -21.53 5.28 -4.06
C PRO A 43 -20.03 5.63 -3.83
N LEU A 44 -19.48 5.32 -2.68
CA LEU A 44 -18.14 5.82 -2.31
C LEU A 44 -17.00 5.09 -3.02
N TRP A 45 -17.16 3.80 -3.31
CA TRP A 45 -16.16 3.05 -4.06
C TRP A 45 -16.21 3.40 -5.55
N LYS A 46 -15.11 3.92 -6.06
CA LYS A 46 -14.89 4.00 -7.49
C LYS A 46 -14.07 2.80 -7.90
N GLN A 47 -14.69 1.95 -8.71
CA GLN A 47 -13.93 0.95 -9.45
C GLN A 47 -13.05 1.70 -10.45
N ASP A 48 -11.76 1.46 -10.42
CA ASP A 48 -10.89 1.99 -11.46
C ASP A 48 -11.10 1.18 -12.74
N ILE A 49 -12.06 1.64 -13.57
CA ILE A 49 -12.42 1.00 -14.84
C ILE A 49 -11.21 0.93 -15.80
N LYS A 50 -10.20 1.78 -15.62
CA LYS A 50 -8.98 1.70 -16.40
C LYS A 50 -8.17 0.45 -16.09
N GLN A 51 -8.39 -0.14 -14.93
CA GLN A 51 -7.72 -1.35 -14.46
C GLN A 51 -8.49 -2.62 -14.84
N LEU A 52 -9.76 -2.51 -15.22
CA LEU A 52 -10.52 -3.63 -15.76
C LEU A 52 -10.23 -3.80 -17.24
N GLY A 53 -9.43 -4.81 -17.59
CA GLY A 53 -9.42 -5.34 -18.93
C GLY A 53 -8.62 -4.60 -19.99
N ARG A 54 -7.65 -3.78 -19.64
CA ARG A 54 -6.73 -3.21 -20.64
C ARG A 54 -5.82 -4.25 -21.30
N HIS A 55 -5.65 -5.39 -20.69
CA HIS A 55 -4.70 -6.41 -21.09
C HIS A 55 -5.34 -7.62 -21.79
N GLY A 56 -6.43 -7.37 -22.50
CA GLY A 56 -7.23 -8.40 -23.18
C GLY A 56 -6.51 -9.35 -24.13
N ASN A 57 -5.23 -9.17 -24.38
CA ASN A 57 -4.45 -10.08 -25.20
C ASN A 57 -3.45 -10.94 -24.43
N ASN A 58 -3.20 -10.65 -23.15
CA ASN A 58 -2.20 -11.38 -22.34
C ASN A 58 -2.75 -11.92 -21.01
N GLY A 59 -4.06 -11.97 -20.83
CA GLY A 59 -4.68 -12.68 -19.70
C GLY A 59 -4.48 -12.04 -18.34
N PHE A 60 -4.25 -10.73 -18.25
CA PHE A 60 -3.91 -10.09 -17.01
C PHE A 60 -5.07 -9.22 -16.49
N TYR A 61 -5.72 -9.64 -15.43
CA TYR A 61 -6.83 -8.90 -14.82
C TYR A 61 -6.60 -8.75 -13.31
N PHE A 62 -6.75 -7.52 -12.81
CA PHE A 62 -6.98 -7.29 -11.39
C PHE A 62 -8.13 -6.33 -11.18
N GLU A 63 -8.79 -6.46 -10.07
CA GLU A 63 -9.84 -5.56 -9.61
C GLU A 63 -9.28 -4.74 -8.47
N ASP A 64 -9.28 -3.43 -8.63
CA ASP A 64 -8.89 -2.51 -7.58
C ASP A 64 -10.04 -1.52 -7.35
N ARG A 65 -10.59 -1.57 -6.14
CA ARG A 65 -11.60 -0.62 -5.68
C ARG A 65 -10.92 0.40 -4.82
N ARG A 66 -10.96 1.65 -5.24
CA ARG A 66 -10.32 2.77 -4.56
C ARG A 66 -11.35 3.71 -3.98
N LEU A 67 -11.20 4.01 -2.70
CA LEU A 67 -11.92 5.06 -2.01
C LEU A 67 -10.92 6.17 -1.67
N GLN A 68 -11.10 7.34 -2.27
CA GLN A 68 -10.32 8.52 -1.91
C GLN A 68 -11.07 9.27 -0.80
N ASP A 69 -10.54 9.22 0.38
CA ASP A 69 -11.20 9.64 1.61
C ASP A 69 -10.97 11.15 1.88
N HIS A 70 -11.30 12.02 0.93
CA HIS A 70 -11.13 13.47 1.10
C HIS A 70 -12.01 14.11 2.17
N ASN A 71 -13.02 13.39 2.65
CA ASN A 71 -14.02 13.90 3.60
C ASN A 71 -13.95 13.22 4.99
N LEU A 72 -12.97 12.37 5.23
CA LEU A 72 -12.83 11.70 6.50
C LEU A 72 -12.07 12.57 7.51
N ASP A 73 -12.48 12.51 8.76
CA ASP A 73 -11.74 13.14 9.86
C ASP A 73 -10.53 12.30 10.24
N LEU A 74 -9.48 12.44 9.45
CA LEU A 74 -8.19 11.78 9.61
C LEU A 74 -7.10 12.71 10.13
N MET A 75 -7.45 13.93 10.54
CA MET A 75 -6.46 14.94 10.96
C MET A 75 -5.56 14.45 12.09
N LYS A 76 -6.13 13.77 13.09
CA LYS A 76 -5.32 13.21 14.20
C LYS A 76 -4.33 12.14 13.73
N VAL A 77 -4.71 11.36 12.72
CA VAL A 77 -3.82 10.35 12.12
C VAL A 77 -2.69 11.03 11.39
N TYR A 78 -3.01 12.02 10.55
CA TYR A 78 -2.00 12.80 9.81
C TYR A 78 -1.05 13.53 10.75
N ASP A 79 -1.55 14.21 11.76
CA ASP A 79 -0.72 14.92 12.74
C ASP A 79 0.26 13.98 13.43
N TYR A 80 -0.22 12.81 13.83
CA TYR A 80 0.64 11.80 14.45
C TYR A 80 1.73 11.30 13.49
N LEU A 81 1.38 10.96 12.25
CA LEU A 81 2.33 10.46 11.26
C LEU A 81 3.33 11.54 10.83
N SER A 82 2.89 12.78 10.70
CA SER A 82 3.75 13.94 10.38
C SER A 82 4.85 14.14 11.42
N ILE A 83 4.50 13.99 12.70
CA ILE A 83 5.48 14.08 13.79
C ILE A 83 6.54 12.97 13.66
N LEU A 84 6.15 11.75 13.30
CA LEU A 84 7.10 10.64 13.14
C LEU A 84 8.06 10.87 11.97
N CYS A 85 7.59 11.50 10.90
CA CYS A 85 8.38 11.78 9.70
C CYS A 85 9.17 13.09 9.79
N ASP A 86 9.07 13.83 10.89
CA ASP A 86 9.60 15.20 10.98
C ASP A 86 9.11 16.09 9.83
N GLN A 87 7.85 15.91 9.45
CA GLN A 87 7.18 16.68 8.40
C GLN A 87 6.26 17.75 9.01
N PRO A 88 5.99 18.85 8.29
CA PRO A 88 4.98 19.80 8.74
C PRO A 88 3.62 19.12 8.91
N PRO A 89 2.75 19.69 9.76
CA PRO A 89 1.38 19.17 9.92
C PRO A 89 0.68 19.03 8.56
N ALA A 90 -0.26 18.11 8.49
CA ALA A 90 -0.97 17.72 7.28
C ALA A 90 -1.31 18.90 6.37
N GLY A 91 -0.78 18.88 5.17
CA GLY A 91 -0.95 19.91 4.14
C GLY A 91 -2.04 19.55 3.14
N ARG A 92 -2.34 20.50 2.23
CA ARG A 92 -3.35 20.27 1.17
C ARG A 92 -2.97 19.17 0.17
N ASN A 93 -1.72 18.76 0.17
CA ASN A 93 -1.20 17.74 -0.74
C ASN A 93 -1.19 16.34 -0.13
N ASP A 94 -1.50 16.23 1.16
CA ASP A 94 -1.60 14.93 1.82
C ASP A 94 -2.95 14.31 1.51
N TRP A 95 -2.97 13.03 1.28
CA TRP A 95 -4.18 12.31 0.97
C TRP A 95 -4.12 10.86 1.43
N VAL A 96 -5.27 10.30 1.69
CA VAL A 96 -5.44 8.89 2.01
C VAL A 96 -6.21 8.21 0.89
N GLN A 97 -5.84 6.99 0.62
CA GLN A 97 -6.54 6.11 -0.30
C GLN A 97 -6.75 4.76 0.37
N SER A 98 -7.99 4.35 0.46
CA SER A 98 -8.32 2.98 0.88
C SER A 98 -8.48 2.10 -0.35
N ASN A 99 -7.90 0.93 -0.30
CA ASN A 99 -7.88 0.00 -1.43
C ASN A 99 -8.44 -1.36 -1.03
N MET A 100 -9.21 -1.93 -1.92
CA MET A 100 -9.56 -3.35 -1.95
C MET A 100 -9.09 -3.93 -3.28
N THR A 101 -8.03 -4.72 -3.24
CA THR A 101 -7.39 -5.26 -4.44
C THR A 101 -7.58 -6.77 -4.51
N ARG A 102 -7.96 -7.26 -5.67
CA ARG A 102 -8.08 -8.68 -5.98
C ARG A 102 -7.57 -8.96 -7.39
N PHE A 103 -6.85 -10.04 -7.56
CA PHE A 103 -6.44 -10.52 -8.88
C PHE A 103 -7.48 -11.50 -9.42
N ILE A 104 -7.90 -11.31 -10.65
CA ILE A 104 -8.88 -12.15 -11.34
C ILE A 104 -8.25 -12.89 -12.51
N ASP A 105 -6.98 -13.24 -12.38
CA ASP A 105 -6.16 -13.90 -13.38
C ASP A 105 -5.99 -15.38 -13.04
N ASP A 106 -5.94 -16.21 -14.07
CA ASP A 106 -5.70 -17.65 -13.95
C ASP A 106 -4.20 -18.00 -13.92
N GLU A 107 -3.32 -17.04 -14.12
CA GLU A 107 -1.86 -17.25 -14.08
C GLU A 107 -1.31 -17.18 -12.65
N TYR A 108 -1.74 -18.08 -11.80
CA TYR A 108 -1.39 -18.13 -10.38
C TYR A 108 0.10 -18.16 -10.06
N ASN A 109 0.95 -18.51 -11.00
CA ASN A 109 2.37 -18.71 -10.75
C ASN A 109 3.23 -17.50 -11.12
N THR A 110 2.65 -16.44 -11.63
CA THR A 110 3.43 -15.25 -12.04
C THR A 110 4.17 -14.61 -10.85
N TYR A 111 3.59 -14.65 -9.64
CA TYR A 111 4.25 -14.16 -8.43
C TYR A 111 5.47 -14.99 -7.99
N ASP A 112 5.65 -16.20 -8.49
CA ASP A 112 6.85 -17.00 -8.21
C ASP A 112 8.09 -16.42 -8.88
N THR A 113 7.93 -15.85 -10.06
CA THR A 113 9.03 -15.32 -10.89
C THR A 113 9.05 -13.81 -10.99
N CYS A 114 7.96 -13.14 -10.66
CA CYS A 114 7.79 -11.70 -10.81
C CYS A 114 7.38 -11.02 -9.51
N HIS A 115 7.72 -9.73 -9.39
CA HIS A 115 7.19 -8.83 -8.38
C HIS A 115 6.04 -8.01 -8.95
N TRP A 116 5.04 -7.72 -8.10
CA TRP A 116 3.94 -6.85 -8.48
C TRP A 116 4.35 -5.39 -8.40
N TRP A 117 4.32 -4.73 -9.55
CA TRP A 117 4.45 -3.30 -9.78
C TRP A 117 5.42 -2.55 -8.82
N PRO A 118 6.72 -2.85 -8.88
CA PRO A 118 7.70 -2.02 -8.21
C PRO A 118 7.62 -0.58 -8.74
N HIS A 119 7.47 0.39 -7.84
CA HIS A 119 7.36 1.81 -8.17
C HIS A 119 7.99 2.67 -7.08
N ILE A 120 8.05 3.96 -7.30
CA ILE A 120 8.48 4.97 -6.34
C ILE A 120 7.38 6.03 -6.19
N ASP A 121 7.22 6.52 -4.97
CA ASP A 121 6.35 7.64 -4.64
C ASP A 121 7.16 8.84 -4.14
N TYR A 122 6.53 10.00 -4.08
CA TYR A 122 7.14 11.18 -3.50
C TYR A 122 6.71 11.35 -2.05
N GLY A 123 7.70 11.56 -1.16
CA GLY A 123 7.47 11.75 0.27
C GLY A 123 7.34 10.44 1.02
N TYR A 124 6.63 10.46 2.13
CA TYR A 124 6.43 9.29 2.97
C TYR A 124 5.13 8.56 2.63
N ASN A 125 5.19 7.24 2.70
CA ASN A 125 4.03 6.36 2.54
C ASN A 125 3.75 5.64 3.86
N GLY A 126 2.51 5.75 4.32
CA GLY A 126 2.01 4.98 5.45
C GLY A 126 0.98 3.96 4.96
N ILE A 127 1.09 2.69 5.36
CA ILE A 127 0.16 1.64 4.96
C ILE A 127 -0.40 0.95 6.20
N VAL A 128 -1.73 1.01 6.38
CA VAL A 128 -2.43 0.22 7.39
C VAL A 128 -2.99 -1.04 6.75
N TYR A 129 -2.60 -2.20 7.27
CA TYR A 129 -3.10 -3.49 6.81
C TYR A 129 -4.36 -3.89 7.59
N LEU A 130 -5.44 -4.23 6.86
CA LEU A 130 -6.76 -4.50 7.43
C LEU A 130 -7.31 -5.91 7.13
N ASN A 131 -6.47 -6.84 6.72
CA ASN A 131 -6.83 -8.24 6.68
C ASN A 131 -6.43 -8.94 7.98
N TYR A 132 -7.30 -9.83 8.49
CA TYR A 132 -7.06 -10.54 9.77
C TYR A 132 -5.86 -11.46 9.74
N ASP A 133 -5.65 -12.17 8.64
CA ASP A 133 -4.53 -13.11 8.52
C ASP A 133 -3.38 -12.47 7.77
N GLY A 134 -2.18 -12.82 8.17
CA GLY A 134 -0.95 -12.39 7.51
C GLY A 134 -1.02 -12.62 6.01
N CYS A 135 -1.28 -11.56 5.31
CA CYS A 135 -1.42 -11.53 3.87
C CYS A 135 -0.30 -10.69 3.28
N ASN A 136 -0.23 -10.70 2.00
CA ASN A 136 0.75 -9.97 1.22
C ASN A 136 1.08 -8.59 1.79
N GLY A 137 2.35 -8.40 2.18
CA GLY A 137 2.88 -7.17 2.74
C GLY A 137 3.34 -6.18 1.67
N THR A 138 4.46 -5.55 1.94
CA THR A 138 5.10 -4.63 1.01
C THR A 138 6.59 -4.93 0.97
N ASN A 139 7.15 -5.09 -0.22
CA ASN A 139 8.58 -5.18 -0.42
C ASN A 139 9.18 -3.81 -0.65
N ILE A 140 10.35 -3.56 -0.07
CA ILE A 140 11.23 -2.45 -0.41
C ILE A 140 12.43 -3.03 -1.16
N TYR A 141 12.77 -2.42 -2.29
CA TYR A 141 13.83 -2.88 -3.19
C TYR A 141 15.06 -1.97 -3.11
N ASP A 142 16.17 -2.45 -3.63
CA ASP A 142 17.45 -1.75 -3.60
C ASP A 142 17.54 -0.55 -4.57
N VAL A 143 18.65 0.18 -4.48
CA VAL A 143 18.89 1.40 -5.27
C VAL A 143 19.09 1.11 -6.77
N VAL A 144 19.56 -0.09 -7.11
CA VAL A 144 19.69 -0.51 -8.53
C VAL A 144 18.31 -0.60 -9.15
N SER A 145 17.36 -1.16 -8.41
CA SER A 145 15.95 -1.19 -8.79
C SER A 145 15.36 0.21 -9.00
N ARG A 146 15.80 1.20 -8.21
CA ARG A 146 15.38 2.60 -8.38
C ARG A 146 15.79 3.16 -9.74
N ARG A 147 17.01 2.86 -10.18
CA ARG A 147 17.49 3.29 -11.49
C ARG A 147 16.68 2.68 -12.61
N GLU A 148 16.40 1.39 -12.55
CA GLU A 148 15.55 0.68 -13.51
C GLU A 148 14.17 1.35 -13.63
N LEU A 149 13.56 1.72 -12.50
CA LEU A 149 12.26 2.39 -12.49
C LEU A 149 12.30 3.82 -13.04
N GLN A 150 13.41 4.53 -12.86
CA GLN A 150 13.58 5.87 -13.46
C GLN A 150 13.77 5.80 -14.98
N GLU A 151 14.48 4.80 -15.48
CA GLU A 151 14.73 4.60 -16.90
C GLU A 151 13.51 3.99 -17.60
N ARG A 152 12.73 3.17 -16.88
CA ARG A 152 11.51 2.50 -17.38
C ARG A 152 10.42 2.59 -16.34
N PRO A 153 9.67 3.70 -16.29
CA PRO A 153 8.57 3.84 -15.36
C PRO A 153 7.63 2.65 -15.47
N ALA A 154 7.34 2.03 -14.34
CA ALA A 154 6.38 0.95 -14.29
C ALA A 154 4.97 1.50 -14.48
N ASP A 155 4.25 1.00 -15.48
CA ASP A 155 2.82 1.22 -15.59
C ASP A 155 2.09 0.00 -15.04
N GLU A 156 1.34 0.19 -13.94
CA GLU A 156 0.53 -0.85 -13.32
C GLU A 156 -0.47 -1.48 -14.31
N HIS A 157 -0.87 -0.72 -15.32
CA HIS A 157 -1.86 -1.15 -16.31
C HIS A 157 -1.26 -1.84 -17.53
N GLU A 158 -0.01 -1.57 -17.83
CA GLU A 158 0.65 -2.09 -19.02
C GLU A 158 1.55 -3.29 -18.72
N GLU A 159 2.42 -3.16 -17.71
CA GLU A 159 3.37 -4.20 -17.31
C GLU A 159 3.50 -4.28 -15.79
N PRO A 160 2.47 -4.72 -15.07
CA PRO A 160 2.50 -4.72 -13.62
C PRO A 160 3.46 -5.75 -13.02
N TRP A 161 3.65 -6.88 -13.70
CA TRP A 161 4.59 -7.92 -13.27
C TRP A 161 6.00 -7.64 -13.75
N ARG A 162 6.94 -7.61 -12.83
CA ARG A 162 8.35 -7.35 -13.11
C ARG A 162 9.22 -8.52 -12.67
N ASP A 163 10.09 -8.97 -13.54
CA ASP A 163 11.00 -10.09 -13.28
C ASP A 163 11.80 -9.88 -12.00
N LYS A 164 11.73 -10.84 -11.08
CA LYS A 164 12.41 -10.78 -9.77
C LYS A 164 13.92 -10.62 -9.89
N SER A 165 14.53 -11.10 -10.97
CA SER A 165 15.97 -10.97 -11.20
C SER A 165 16.44 -9.52 -11.33
N ARG A 166 15.53 -8.60 -11.62
CA ARG A 166 15.81 -7.15 -11.76
C ARG A 166 15.67 -6.36 -10.47
N TYR A 167 15.09 -6.97 -9.43
CA TYR A 167 14.72 -6.27 -8.19
C TYR A 167 15.19 -7.09 -7.00
N LYS A 168 16.11 -6.52 -6.23
CA LYS A 168 16.56 -7.16 -5.00
C LYS A 168 15.76 -6.63 -3.82
N VAL A 169 15.06 -7.51 -3.13
CA VAL A 169 14.35 -7.16 -1.90
C VAL A 169 15.36 -6.82 -0.81
N MET A 170 15.30 -5.61 -0.31
CA MET A 170 16.10 -5.13 0.83
C MET A 170 15.39 -5.37 2.14
N LYS A 171 14.09 -5.18 2.14
CA LYS A 171 13.24 -5.35 3.32
C LYS A 171 11.84 -5.77 2.91
N GLU A 172 11.30 -6.70 3.66
CA GLU A 172 9.89 -7.03 3.61
C GLU A 172 9.19 -6.40 4.82
N LEU A 173 8.17 -5.59 4.55
CA LEU A 173 7.29 -5.03 5.56
C LEU A 173 6.17 -6.03 5.80
N ILE A 174 6.30 -6.78 6.88
CA ILE A 174 5.40 -7.90 7.21
C ILE A 174 4.03 -7.35 7.60
N PRO A 175 2.95 -7.75 6.93
CA PRO A 175 1.61 -7.32 7.27
C PRO A 175 1.14 -8.00 8.56
N LYS A 176 0.32 -7.28 9.30
CA LYS A 176 -0.44 -7.78 10.44
C LYS A 176 -1.72 -6.95 10.53
N TYR A 177 -2.82 -7.57 10.92
CA TYR A 177 -4.06 -6.84 11.12
C TYR A 177 -3.85 -5.64 12.04
N ASN A 178 -4.35 -4.48 11.64
CA ASN A 178 -4.20 -3.21 12.35
C ASN A 178 -2.74 -2.76 12.57
N ARG A 179 -1.83 -3.18 11.70
CA ARG A 179 -0.45 -2.68 11.67
C ARG A 179 -0.35 -1.56 10.65
N MET A 180 0.22 -0.44 11.08
CA MET A 180 0.70 0.62 10.22
C MET A 180 2.20 0.43 9.98
N VAL A 181 2.64 0.58 8.74
CA VAL A 181 4.03 0.76 8.36
C VAL A 181 4.20 2.11 7.70
N LEU A 182 5.26 2.85 8.04
CA LEU A 182 5.52 4.18 7.53
C LEU A 182 6.97 4.25 7.08
N PHE A 183 7.21 4.64 5.83
CA PHE A 183 8.53 4.60 5.20
C PHE A 183 8.67 5.69 4.14
N ASP A 184 9.91 6.01 3.77
CA ASP A 184 10.21 6.92 2.67
C ASP A 184 9.78 6.30 1.33
N GLY A 185 8.76 6.86 0.71
CA GLY A 185 8.17 6.39 -0.56
C GLY A 185 9.13 6.52 -1.75
N THR A 186 10.23 7.26 -1.60
CA THR A 186 11.26 7.34 -2.64
C THR A 186 12.08 6.06 -2.77
N PHE A 187 12.00 5.14 -1.82
CA PHE A 187 12.49 3.78 -2.02
C PHE A 187 11.59 3.03 -3.01
N PRO A 188 12.18 2.31 -3.96
CA PRO A 188 11.42 1.40 -4.80
C PRO A 188 10.65 0.41 -3.93
N HIS A 189 9.35 0.32 -4.11
CA HIS A 189 8.51 -0.57 -3.34
C HIS A 189 7.34 -1.11 -4.14
N GLY A 190 6.69 -2.15 -3.64
CA GLY A 190 5.53 -2.76 -4.27
C GLY A 190 4.88 -3.80 -3.37
N MET A 191 3.69 -4.22 -3.71
CA MET A 191 2.98 -5.26 -2.98
C MET A 191 3.79 -6.58 -3.05
N ASN A 192 4.01 -7.20 -1.88
CA ASN A 192 4.58 -8.53 -1.81
C ASN A 192 3.48 -9.58 -1.99
N ILE A 193 3.39 -10.17 -3.17
CA ILE A 193 2.47 -11.28 -3.45
C ILE A 193 3.25 -12.56 -3.28
N SER A 194 2.87 -13.38 -2.31
CA SER A 194 3.56 -14.62 -1.95
C SER A 194 2.68 -15.86 -1.97
N ASN A 195 1.40 -15.71 -2.28
CA ASN A 195 0.43 -16.79 -2.36
C ASN A 195 -0.76 -16.37 -3.23
N ASP A 196 -1.65 -17.31 -3.49
CA ASP A 196 -2.83 -17.16 -4.36
C ASP A 196 -4.08 -16.62 -3.67
N ARG A 197 -4.02 -16.29 -2.39
CA ARG A 197 -5.19 -15.91 -1.58
C ARG A 197 -6.03 -14.80 -2.23
N PHE A 198 -5.36 -13.81 -2.85
CA PHE A 198 -6.04 -12.67 -3.48
C PHE A 198 -6.30 -12.88 -4.98
N PHE A 199 -6.13 -14.11 -5.47
CA PHE A 199 -6.53 -14.50 -6.82
C PHE A 199 -7.92 -15.12 -6.76
N ASN A 200 -8.91 -14.44 -7.38
CA ASN A 200 -10.31 -14.86 -7.48
C ASN A 200 -11.06 -15.12 -6.14
N HIS A 201 -10.44 -14.81 -5.01
CA HIS A 201 -11.01 -15.09 -3.70
C HIS A 201 -11.24 -13.81 -2.89
N ASP A 202 -10.39 -13.58 -1.90
CA ASP A 202 -10.51 -12.47 -0.97
C ASP A 202 -9.92 -11.17 -1.53
N TYR A 203 -10.36 -10.05 -1.00
CA TYR A 203 -9.70 -8.78 -1.23
C TYR A 203 -8.59 -8.53 -0.22
N ARG A 204 -7.47 -8.01 -0.71
CA ARG A 204 -6.49 -7.33 0.11
C ARG A 204 -7.01 -5.93 0.44
N ILE A 205 -7.13 -5.62 1.73
CA ILE A 205 -7.71 -4.38 2.21
C ILE A 205 -6.63 -3.59 2.94
N ASN A 206 -6.42 -2.35 2.53
CA ASN A 206 -5.48 -1.45 3.18
C ASN A 206 -5.88 0.01 3.02
N GLN A 207 -5.35 0.86 3.89
CA GLN A 207 -5.34 2.31 3.71
C GLN A 207 -3.91 2.77 3.49
N VAL A 208 -3.71 3.62 2.49
CA VAL A 208 -2.41 4.22 2.17
C VAL A 208 -2.47 5.72 2.40
N PHE A 209 -1.60 6.21 3.24
CA PHE A 209 -1.42 7.63 3.56
C PHE A 209 -0.21 8.15 2.80
N PHE A 210 -0.39 9.23 2.07
CA PHE A 210 0.65 9.87 1.28
C PHE A 210 0.96 11.24 1.88
N PHE A 211 2.23 11.45 2.20
CA PHE A 211 2.75 12.72 2.68
C PHE A 211 3.69 13.28 1.63
N LYS A 212 3.30 14.36 0.98
CA LYS A 212 4.14 15.03 0.00
C LYS A 212 4.81 16.23 0.66
N PRO A 213 6.14 16.31 0.63
CA PRO A 213 6.82 17.50 1.11
C PRO A 213 6.32 18.71 0.32
N ASP A 214 6.07 19.80 1.01
CA ASP A 214 5.83 21.08 0.37
C ASP A 214 7.07 21.44 -0.47
N LYS A 215 6.87 21.74 -1.75
CA LYS A 215 7.94 22.14 -2.66
C LYS A 215 8.42 23.53 -2.34
#